data_9705fc238a659ae31f198be4d7974080
#
_entry.id   9705fc238a659ae31f198be4d7974080
#
_cell.length_a   1.000
_cell.length_b   1.000
_cell.length_c   1.000
_cell.angle_alpha   90.00
_cell.angle_beta   90.00
_cell.angle_gamma   90.00
#
_symmetry.space_group_name_H-M   'P 1'
#
loop_
_entity.id
_entity.type
_entity.pdbx_description
1 polymer ?
#
loop_
_entity_poly.entity_id
_entity_poly.type
_entity_poly.pdbx_seq_one_letter_code
_entity_poly.pdbx_strand_id
1 'polypeptide(L)'
;MAKFLNTSATNYFLEELIKTAKDRLILISPFLKLNDRMKELLADKDRLKIDVRIVYGKSELQPEEINWLKELSYVRTSFCKNLHAKCYLNEELAIITSLNLYEFSQVNNNEMGVLIRRNDDAELYKDTYEEAQRIIRISDEVRITLERVTTEARADGDGKAESEEVAEKADKLTTSKLAQKLGLRTADLLDRLVTGGLLELRDGKHYITAKGKEAGGEFRMSPKFGPYFLWPESVGL
;
A
#
# COMPACT_ATOMS: atom_id res chain seq x y z
N MET A 1 -7.78 -30.93 -13.59
CA MET A 1 -6.32 -30.97 -13.28
C MET A 1 -5.71 -29.58 -13.35
N ALA A 2 -4.92 -29.19 -12.36
CA ALA A 2 -4.22 -27.93 -12.34
C ALA A 2 -3.25 -27.82 -13.54
N LYS A 3 -3.09 -26.61 -14.11
CA LYS A 3 -2.25 -26.35 -15.29
C LYS A 3 -1.12 -25.39 -14.92
N PHE A 4 0.12 -25.74 -15.24
CA PHE A 4 1.27 -24.86 -15.11
C PHE A 4 1.15 -23.69 -16.10
N LEU A 5 1.55 -22.49 -15.63
CA LEU A 5 1.58 -21.25 -16.40
C LEU A 5 3.00 -20.67 -16.40
N ASN A 6 3.54 -20.39 -17.58
CA ASN A 6 4.70 -19.51 -17.73
C ASN A 6 4.26 -18.03 -17.70
N THR A 7 5.19 -17.11 -17.83
CA THR A 7 4.93 -15.66 -17.77
C THR A 7 3.81 -15.21 -18.70
N SER A 8 3.88 -15.58 -19.99
CA SER A 8 2.87 -15.17 -20.97
C SER A 8 1.50 -15.78 -20.68
N ALA A 9 1.47 -17.06 -20.29
CA ALA A 9 0.25 -17.75 -19.93
C ALA A 9 -0.35 -17.17 -18.64
N THR A 10 0.47 -16.78 -17.65
CA THR A 10 -0.01 -16.15 -16.42
C THR A 10 -0.72 -14.84 -16.71
N ASN A 11 -0.13 -13.97 -17.52
CA ASN A 11 -0.75 -12.70 -17.93
C ASN A 11 -2.06 -12.94 -18.71
N TYR A 12 -2.04 -13.83 -19.68
CA TYR A 12 -3.22 -14.18 -20.48
C TYR A 12 -4.37 -14.68 -19.59
N PHE A 13 -4.10 -15.68 -18.74
CA PHE A 13 -5.14 -16.25 -17.89
C PHE A 13 -5.61 -15.32 -16.79
N LEU A 14 -4.77 -14.38 -16.30
CA LEU A 14 -5.22 -13.35 -15.39
C LEU A 14 -6.26 -12.42 -16.07
N GLU A 15 -5.99 -11.96 -17.29
CA GLU A 15 -6.99 -11.17 -18.02
C GLU A 15 -8.28 -11.98 -18.26
N GLU A 16 -8.17 -13.23 -18.69
CA GLU A 16 -9.33 -14.10 -18.94
C GLU A 16 -10.14 -14.34 -17.65
N LEU A 17 -9.47 -14.56 -16.52
CA LEU A 17 -10.10 -14.69 -15.21
C LEU A 17 -10.92 -13.45 -14.85
N ILE A 18 -10.37 -12.25 -15.07
CA ILE A 18 -11.09 -11.00 -14.83
C ILE A 18 -12.27 -10.88 -15.82
N LYS A 19 -12.04 -11.08 -17.11
CA LYS A 19 -13.09 -10.97 -18.15
C LYS A 19 -14.27 -11.92 -17.93
N THR A 20 -13.98 -13.14 -17.48
CA THR A 20 -15.01 -14.19 -17.32
C THR A 20 -15.74 -14.14 -15.99
N ALA A 21 -15.30 -13.34 -15.02
CA ALA A 21 -16.02 -13.17 -13.75
C ALA A 21 -17.44 -12.64 -13.97
N LYS A 22 -18.43 -13.32 -13.37
CA LYS A 22 -19.86 -13.00 -13.48
C LYS A 22 -20.50 -12.65 -12.14
N ASP A 23 -20.00 -13.25 -11.06
CA ASP A 23 -20.57 -13.08 -9.72
C ASP A 23 -19.60 -12.38 -8.78
N ARG A 24 -18.33 -12.78 -8.82
CA ARG A 24 -17.30 -12.28 -7.91
C ARG A 24 -15.91 -12.33 -8.54
N LEU A 25 -15.06 -11.43 -8.06
CA LEU A 25 -13.65 -11.38 -8.41
C LEU A 25 -12.85 -11.08 -7.15
N ILE A 26 -11.85 -11.90 -6.83
CA ILE A 26 -10.94 -11.69 -5.71
C ILE A 26 -9.52 -11.57 -6.26
N LEU A 27 -8.85 -10.47 -5.92
CA LEU A 27 -7.50 -10.15 -6.36
C LEU A 27 -6.64 -9.89 -5.12
N ILE A 28 -5.74 -10.82 -4.80
CA ILE A 28 -4.82 -10.74 -3.67
C ILE A 28 -3.41 -10.54 -4.20
N SER A 29 -2.80 -9.40 -3.89
CA SER A 29 -1.46 -9.06 -4.32
C SER A 29 -0.77 -8.13 -3.31
N PRO A 30 0.45 -8.43 -2.83
CA PRO A 30 1.17 -7.54 -1.92
C PRO A 30 1.40 -6.14 -2.50
N PHE A 31 1.68 -6.06 -3.79
CA PHE A 31 1.91 -4.81 -4.50
C PHE A 31 0.75 -4.55 -5.47
N LEU A 32 0.26 -3.32 -5.46
CA LEU A 32 -0.83 -2.88 -6.32
C LEU A 32 -0.41 -1.61 -7.06
N LYS A 33 -0.25 -1.71 -8.35
CA LYS A 33 -0.15 -0.61 -9.32
C LYS A 33 -0.72 -1.12 -10.63
N LEU A 34 -1.93 -0.71 -10.91
CA LEU A 34 -2.70 -1.20 -12.05
C LEU A 34 -2.28 -0.47 -13.33
N ASN A 35 -2.00 -1.21 -14.39
CA ASN A 35 -1.88 -0.63 -15.72
C ASN A 35 -3.26 -0.27 -16.29
N ASP A 36 -3.28 0.49 -17.38
CA ASP A 36 -4.52 0.97 -17.99
C ASP A 36 -5.45 -0.19 -18.40
N ARG A 37 -4.89 -1.28 -18.89
CA ARG A 37 -5.65 -2.47 -19.26
C ARG A 37 -6.38 -3.11 -18.07
N MET A 38 -5.73 -3.23 -16.93
CA MET A 38 -6.36 -3.75 -15.70
C MET A 38 -7.43 -2.78 -15.19
N LYS A 39 -7.19 -1.47 -15.28
CA LYS A 39 -8.19 -0.45 -14.94
C LYS A 39 -9.44 -0.55 -15.81
N GLU A 40 -9.29 -0.70 -17.13
CA GLU A 40 -10.42 -0.93 -18.04
C GLU A 40 -11.24 -2.17 -17.63
N LEU A 41 -10.57 -3.30 -17.41
CA LEU A 41 -11.23 -4.54 -17.03
C LEU A 41 -11.99 -4.43 -15.70
N LEU A 42 -11.40 -3.77 -14.72
CA LEU A 42 -12.05 -3.56 -13.41
C LEU A 42 -13.22 -2.57 -13.51
N ALA A 43 -13.09 -1.50 -14.31
CA ALA A 43 -14.19 -0.59 -14.58
C ALA A 43 -15.37 -1.28 -15.29
N ASP A 44 -15.08 -2.23 -16.19
CA ASP A 44 -16.12 -3.07 -16.81
C ASP A 44 -16.84 -3.92 -15.77
N LYS A 45 -16.09 -4.52 -14.81
CA LYS A 45 -16.70 -5.33 -13.75
C LYS A 45 -17.54 -4.46 -12.80
N ASP A 46 -17.09 -3.25 -12.50
CA ASP A 46 -17.87 -2.30 -11.70
C ASP A 46 -19.21 -1.94 -12.40
N ARG A 47 -19.17 -1.64 -13.71
CA ARG A 47 -20.39 -1.38 -14.51
C ARG A 47 -21.35 -2.58 -14.53
N LEU A 48 -20.82 -3.79 -14.55
CA LEU A 48 -21.61 -5.04 -14.50
C LEU A 48 -22.06 -5.40 -13.07
N LYS A 49 -21.70 -4.61 -12.06
CA LYS A 49 -22.05 -4.79 -10.64
C LYS A 49 -21.49 -6.10 -10.05
N ILE A 50 -20.34 -6.54 -10.54
CA ILE A 50 -19.65 -7.73 -10.01
C ILE A 50 -18.99 -7.35 -8.68
N ASP A 51 -19.14 -8.20 -7.65
CA ASP A 51 -18.44 -8.02 -6.36
C ASP A 51 -16.94 -8.23 -6.54
N VAL A 52 -16.16 -7.14 -6.58
CA VAL A 52 -14.71 -7.18 -6.71
C VAL A 52 -14.08 -6.89 -5.37
N ARG A 53 -13.18 -7.76 -4.93
CA ARG A 53 -12.38 -7.59 -3.70
C ARG A 53 -10.90 -7.57 -4.03
N ILE A 54 -10.23 -6.49 -3.67
CA ILE A 54 -8.78 -6.32 -3.85
C ILE A 54 -8.12 -6.27 -2.49
N VAL A 55 -7.21 -7.20 -2.22
CA VAL A 55 -6.41 -7.21 -0.98
C VAL A 55 -4.96 -6.90 -1.31
N TYR A 56 -4.39 -5.89 -0.64
CA TYR A 56 -3.01 -5.46 -0.83
C TYR A 56 -2.26 -5.38 0.52
N GLY A 57 -0.91 -5.35 0.50
CA GLY A 57 -0.14 -5.53 1.74
C GLY A 57 1.12 -4.69 1.91
N LYS A 58 1.69 -4.13 0.85
CA LYS A 58 2.98 -3.45 0.93
C LYS A 58 3.09 -2.13 0.18
N SER A 59 2.14 -1.81 -0.64
CA SER A 59 2.19 -0.55 -1.37
C SER A 59 1.41 0.50 -0.64
N GLU A 60 2.05 1.61 -0.39
CA GLU A 60 1.34 2.85 -0.34
C GLU A 60 0.74 3.03 -1.74
N LEU A 61 -0.55 2.80 -1.84
CA LEU A 61 -1.28 3.13 -3.06
C LEU A 61 -0.99 4.59 -3.38
N GLN A 62 -0.59 4.87 -4.61
CA GLN A 62 -0.44 6.25 -5.04
C GLN A 62 -1.79 6.97 -4.90
N PRO A 63 -1.81 8.25 -4.53
CA PRO A 63 -3.05 9.00 -4.36
C PRO A 63 -4.00 8.90 -5.56
N GLU A 64 -3.46 8.83 -6.77
CA GLU A 64 -4.21 8.67 -8.01
C GLU A 64 -4.93 7.32 -8.09
N GLU A 65 -4.26 6.22 -7.69
CA GLU A 65 -4.87 4.89 -7.65
C GLU A 65 -5.93 4.78 -6.57
N ILE A 66 -5.69 5.37 -5.40
CA ILE A 66 -6.69 5.44 -4.32
C ILE A 66 -7.94 6.17 -4.82
N ASN A 67 -7.77 7.32 -5.46
CA ASN A 67 -8.89 8.12 -5.94
C ASN A 67 -9.66 7.37 -7.02
N TRP A 68 -8.97 6.77 -7.98
CA TRP A 68 -9.61 5.96 -9.02
C TRP A 68 -10.38 4.76 -8.43
N LEU A 69 -9.80 4.02 -7.50
CA LEU A 69 -10.48 2.89 -6.85
C LEU A 69 -11.70 3.32 -6.03
N LYS A 70 -11.71 4.54 -5.47
CA LYS A 70 -12.86 5.09 -4.74
C LYS A 70 -14.04 5.43 -5.66
N GLU A 71 -13.81 5.71 -6.93
CA GLU A 71 -14.86 5.98 -7.90
C GLU A 71 -15.67 4.73 -8.25
N LEU A 72 -15.10 3.53 -8.02
CA LEU A 72 -15.72 2.25 -8.32
C LEU A 72 -16.62 1.81 -7.16
N SER A 73 -17.89 1.58 -7.45
CA SER A 73 -18.92 1.27 -6.42
C SER A 73 -18.90 -0.18 -5.96
N TYR A 74 -18.55 -1.10 -6.85
CA TYR A 74 -18.56 -2.55 -6.60
C TYR A 74 -17.16 -3.12 -6.36
N VAL A 75 -16.14 -2.26 -6.28
CA VAL A 75 -14.77 -2.63 -5.94
C VAL A 75 -14.47 -2.24 -4.50
N ARG A 76 -14.18 -3.23 -3.66
CA ARG A 76 -13.79 -3.06 -2.27
C ARG A 76 -12.31 -3.36 -2.10
N THR A 77 -11.59 -2.49 -1.42
CA THR A 77 -10.17 -2.65 -1.15
C THR A 77 -9.93 -2.89 0.33
N SER A 78 -8.99 -3.78 0.66
CA SER A 78 -8.61 -4.10 2.03
C SER A 78 -7.10 -4.17 2.15
N PHE A 79 -6.58 -3.71 3.28
CA PHE A 79 -5.16 -3.80 3.61
C PHE A 79 -4.90 -5.01 4.50
N CYS A 80 -3.96 -5.87 4.12
CA CYS A 80 -3.50 -7.01 4.89
C CYS A 80 -2.03 -6.86 5.27
N LYS A 81 -1.75 -6.64 6.55
CA LYS A 81 -0.37 -6.54 7.05
C LYS A 81 0.40 -7.83 6.79
N ASN A 82 1.64 -7.72 6.34
CA ASN A 82 2.53 -8.85 6.03
C ASN A 82 2.05 -9.77 4.88
N LEU A 83 1.14 -9.31 4.03
CA LEU A 83 0.71 -10.06 2.86
C LEU A 83 1.89 -10.33 1.91
N HIS A 84 2.04 -11.58 1.49
CA HIS A 84 2.99 -11.97 0.43
C HIS A 84 2.37 -12.89 -0.62
N ALA A 85 1.16 -13.38 -0.39
CA ALA A 85 0.41 -14.20 -1.33
C ALA A 85 0.02 -13.42 -2.60
N LYS A 86 0.03 -14.10 -3.74
CA LYS A 86 -0.52 -13.63 -5.01
C LYS A 86 -1.50 -14.70 -5.47
N CYS A 87 -2.78 -14.37 -5.37
CA CYS A 87 -3.86 -15.28 -5.70
C CYS A 87 -5.02 -14.50 -6.33
N TYR A 88 -5.45 -14.93 -7.48
CA TYR A 88 -6.50 -14.32 -8.26
C TYR A 88 -7.57 -15.35 -8.53
N LEU A 89 -8.83 -15.04 -8.26
CA LEU A 89 -9.90 -16.01 -8.47
C LEU A 89 -11.25 -15.35 -8.78
N ASN A 90 -12.03 -16.04 -9.59
CA ASN A 90 -13.45 -15.78 -9.80
C ASN A 90 -14.25 -17.05 -9.40
N GLU A 91 -15.51 -17.16 -9.74
CA GLU A 91 -16.37 -18.30 -9.38
C GLU A 91 -15.97 -19.65 -10.02
N GLU A 92 -15.16 -19.64 -11.11
CA GLU A 92 -14.79 -20.83 -11.90
C GLU A 92 -13.27 -21.11 -11.90
N LEU A 93 -12.44 -20.07 -11.77
CA LEU A 93 -11.00 -20.14 -11.95
C LEU A 93 -10.27 -19.61 -10.73
N ALA A 94 -9.12 -20.20 -10.41
CA ALA A 94 -8.15 -19.63 -9.48
C ALA A 94 -6.74 -19.69 -10.09
N ILE A 95 -5.92 -18.68 -9.82
CA ILE A 95 -4.51 -18.61 -10.21
C ILE A 95 -3.70 -18.32 -8.97
N ILE A 96 -2.77 -19.21 -8.63
CA ILE A 96 -1.72 -18.97 -7.64
C ILE A 96 -0.43 -18.73 -8.43
N THR A 97 0.27 -17.63 -8.12
CA THR A 97 1.38 -17.20 -8.98
C THR A 97 2.43 -16.39 -8.22
N SER A 98 3.57 -16.18 -8.83
CA SER A 98 4.56 -15.19 -8.40
C SER A 98 4.22 -13.76 -8.88
N LEU A 99 3.35 -13.60 -9.89
CA LEU A 99 2.98 -12.33 -10.51
C LEU A 99 2.24 -11.41 -9.53
N ASN A 100 2.73 -10.20 -9.32
CA ASN A 100 2.02 -9.14 -8.62
C ASN A 100 1.10 -8.35 -9.57
N LEU A 101 0.05 -7.75 -9.02
CA LEU A 101 -0.73 -6.71 -9.71
C LEU A 101 0.04 -5.39 -9.74
N TYR A 102 1.22 -5.47 -10.31
CA TYR A 102 2.14 -4.36 -10.43
C TYR A 102 2.63 -4.27 -11.87
N GLU A 103 2.41 -3.14 -12.51
CA GLU A 103 2.69 -2.89 -13.94
C GLU A 103 4.08 -3.39 -14.36
N PHE A 104 5.11 -3.10 -13.58
CA PHE A 104 6.49 -3.53 -13.87
C PHE A 104 6.64 -5.05 -13.88
N SER A 105 5.98 -5.76 -12.96
CA SER A 105 6.03 -7.22 -12.89
C SER A 105 5.39 -7.88 -14.12
N GLN A 106 4.35 -7.27 -14.66
CA GLN A 106 3.63 -7.81 -15.83
C GLN A 106 4.44 -7.71 -17.14
N VAL A 107 5.37 -6.76 -17.22
CA VAL A 107 6.13 -6.47 -18.45
C VAL A 107 7.57 -7.00 -18.37
N ASN A 108 8.22 -6.92 -17.23
CA ASN A 108 9.69 -7.10 -17.13
C ASN A 108 10.12 -8.36 -16.37
N ASN A 109 9.24 -8.99 -15.57
CA ASN A 109 9.62 -10.12 -14.75
C ASN A 109 9.35 -11.46 -15.45
N ASN A 110 10.16 -12.47 -15.08
CA ASN A 110 9.84 -13.85 -15.38
C ASN A 110 8.97 -14.41 -14.26
N GLU A 111 7.74 -14.71 -14.60
CA GLU A 111 6.72 -15.14 -13.65
C GLU A 111 6.26 -16.57 -13.95
N MET A 112 5.77 -17.24 -12.94
CA MET A 112 5.14 -18.56 -13.10
C MET A 112 3.90 -18.66 -12.23
N GLY A 113 3.02 -19.63 -12.56
CA GLY A 113 1.82 -19.85 -11.80
C GLY A 113 1.17 -21.19 -12.09
N VAL A 114 0.07 -21.39 -11.40
CA VAL A 114 -0.79 -22.55 -11.56
C VAL A 114 -2.22 -22.07 -11.74
N LEU A 115 -2.86 -22.52 -12.82
CA LEU A 115 -4.29 -22.34 -13.06
C LEU A 115 -5.05 -23.54 -12.49
N ILE A 116 -6.03 -23.26 -11.69
CA ILE A 116 -6.95 -24.21 -11.07
C ILE A 116 -8.35 -23.93 -11.64
N ARG A 117 -8.97 -24.95 -12.24
CA ARG A 117 -10.36 -24.88 -12.70
C ARG A 117 -11.25 -25.60 -11.70
N ARG A 118 -12.29 -24.92 -11.23
CA ARG A 118 -13.21 -25.50 -10.24
C ARG A 118 -13.81 -26.85 -10.69
N ASN A 119 -14.12 -26.99 -11.96
CA ASN A 119 -14.72 -28.22 -12.49
C ASN A 119 -13.70 -29.37 -12.62
N ASP A 120 -12.41 -29.06 -12.76
CA ASP A 120 -11.37 -30.07 -12.96
C ASP A 120 -10.67 -30.47 -11.62
N ASP A 121 -10.64 -29.56 -10.65
CA ASP A 121 -9.95 -29.70 -9.37
C ASP A 121 -10.74 -28.99 -8.26
N ALA A 122 -11.91 -29.52 -7.94
CA ALA A 122 -12.88 -28.88 -7.05
C ALA A 122 -12.36 -28.69 -5.62
N GLU A 123 -11.60 -29.68 -5.12
CA GLU A 123 -11.00 -29.63 -3.77
C GLU A 123 -9.93 -28.55 -3.70
N LEU A 124 -8.97 -28.53 -4.62
CA LEU A 124 -7.91 -27.53 -4.66
C LEU A 124 -8.47 -26.10 -4.85
N TYR A 125 -9.50 -25.96 -5.70
CA TYR A 125 -10.18 -24.67 -5.85
C TYR A 125 -10.86 -24.24 -4.54
N LYS A 126 -11.54 -25.16 -3.85
CA LYS A 126 -12.20 -24.88 -2.58
C LYS A 126 -11.21 -24.42 -1.52
N ASP A 127 -10.10 -25.13 -1.35
CA ASP A 127 -9.05 -24.77 -0.39
C ASP A 127 -8.43 -23.40 -0.69
N THR A 128 -8.17 -23.13 -1.98
CA THR A 128 -7.68 -21.83 -2.43
C THR A 128 -8.68 -20.71 -2.13
N TYR A 129 -9.97 -20.96 -2.35
CA TYR A 129 -11.03 -19.99 -2.06
C TYR A 129 -11.18 -19.75 -0.55
N GLU A 130 -11.14 -20.80 0.27
CA GLU A 130 -11.24 -20.70 1.73
C GLU A 130 -10.08 -19.90 2.32
N GLU A 131 -8.85 -20.10 1.82
CA GLU A 131 -7.69 -19.32 2.23
C GLU A 131 -7.80 -17.86 1.76
N ALA A 132 -8.26 -17.60 0.55
CA ALA A 132 -8.52 -16.25 0.07
C ALA A 132 -9.56 -15.53 0.97
N GLN A 133 -10.63 -16.22 1.37
CA GLN A 133 -11.63 -15.70 2.30
C GLN A 133 -11.05 -15.46 3.69
N ARG A 134 -10.15 -16.31 4.17
CA ARG A 134 -9.44 -16.10 5.43
C ARG A 134 -8.61 -14.81 5.38
N ILE A 135 -7.85 -14.60 4.30
CA ILE A 135 -7.04 -13.39 4.09
C ILE A 135 -7.95 -12.14 4.09
N ILE A 136 -9.08 -12.18 3.39
CA ILE A 136 -10.05 -11.07 3.38
C ILE A 136 -10.56 -10.78 4.80
N ARG A 137 -10.91 -11.79 5.58
CA ARG A 137 -11.43 -11.61 6.95
C ARG A 137 -10.42 -10.99 7.93
N ILE A 138 -9.13 -11.25 7.74
CA ILE A 138 -8.09 -10.67 8.60
C ILE A 138 -7.55 -9.33 8.09
N SER A 139 -8.07 -8.86 6.96
CA SER A 139 -7.68 -7.60 6.34
C SER A 139 -8.55 -6.45 6.83
N ASP A 140 -7.96 -5.27 7.00
CA ASP A 140 -8.68 -4.04 7.34
C ASP A 140 -9.33 -3.46 6.08
N GLU A 141 -10.64 -3.23 6.11
CA GLU A 141 -11.36 -2.63 5.00
C GLU A 141 -11.08 -1.12 4.94
N VAL A 142 -10.25 -0.72 3.98
CA VAL A 142 -9.72 0.66 3.86
C VAL A 142 -10.84 1.66 3.55
N ARG A 143 -11.89 1.26 2.84
CA ARG A 143 -12.98 2.15 2.45
C ARG A 143 -13.80 2.66 3.64
N ILE A 144 -14.08 1.79 4.61
CA ILE A 144 -14.85 2.14 5.81
C ILE A 144 -14.07 3.14 6.68
N THR A 145 -12.78 2.95 6.85
CA THR A 145 -11.93 3.82 7.67
C THR A 145 -11.85 5.24 7.10
N LEU A 146 -11.79 5.39 5.77
CA LEU A 146 -11.74 6.70 5.12
C LEU A 146 -13.10 7.44 5.13
N GLU A 147 -14.22 6.74 5.04
CA GLU A 147 -15.54 7.34 5.15
C GLU A 147 -15.84 7.81 6.59
N ARG A 148 -15.44 7.05 7.61
CA ARG A 148 -15.55 7.48 9.01
C ARG A 148 -14.77 8.75 9.30
N VAL A 149 -13.51 8.84 8.84
CA VAL A 149 -12.69 10.05 9.04
C VAL A 149 -13.27 11.26 8.32
N THR A 150 -13.83 11.11 7.12
CA THR A 150 -14.47 12.23 6.39
C THR A 150 -15.84 12.62 6.96
N THR A 151 -16.59 11.69 7.55
CA THR A 151 -17.89 11.99 8.15
C THR A 151 -17.72 12.65 9.52
N GLU A 152 -16.78 12.21 10.33
CA GLU A 152 -16.44 12.83 11.61
C GLU A 152 -15.83 14.25 11.42
N ALA A 153 -15.04 14.47 10.37
CA ALA A 153 -14.51 15.80 10.04
C ALA A 153 -15.56 16.80 9.52
N ARG A 154 -16.79 16.34 9.21
CA ARG A 154 -17.90 17.21 8.79
C ARG A 154 -19.01 17.42 9.83
N ALA A 155 -18.97 16.67 10.93
CA ALA A 155 -20.02 16.74 11.96
C ALA A 155 -19.66 17.63 13.17
N ASP A 156 -18.39 17.96 13.40
CA ASP A 156 -17.98 18.77 14.54
C ASP A 156 -17.23 20.05 14.10
N GLY A 157 -17.98 21.03 13.73
CA GLY A 157 -17.64 22.41 13.95
C GLY A 157 -18.13 22.79 15.34
N ASP A 158 -17.44 22.37 16.36
CA ASP A 158 -17.20 23.04 17.64
C ASP A 158 -16.81 22.01 18.73
N GLY A 159 -15.70 22.24 19.42
CA GLY A 159 -15.44 21.55 20.69
C GLY A 159 -14.27 20.57 20.74
N LYS A 160 -13.11 21.13 21.08
CA LYS A 160 -12.05 20.55 21.94
C LYS A 160 -12.28 19.14 22.50
N ALA A 161 -11.16 18.39 22.37
CA ALA A 161 -10.73 17.24 23.17
C ALA A 161 -10.92 15.88 22.50
N GLU A 162 -9.81 15.32 22.14
CA GLU A 162 -9.25 14.01 22.43
C GLU A 162 -8.15 13.64 21.44
N SER A 163 -7.02 14.28 21.63
CA SER A 163 -5.73 13.88 21.07
C SER A 163 -4.72 13.67 22.22
N GLU A 164 -5.13 12.92 23.24
CA GLU A 164 -4.31 12.63 24.41
C GLU A 164 -3.97 11.15 24.54
N GLU A 165 -3.29 10.57 23.54
CA GLU A 165 -2.52 9.33 23.76
C GLU A 165 -1.30 9.17 22.84
N VAL A 166 -0.93 10.22 22.09
CA VAL A 166 0.37 10.32 21.40
C VAL A 166 1.12 11.59 21.85
N ALA A 167 0.69 12.23 22.92
CA ALA A 167 1.15 13.52 23.41
C ALA A 167 2.17 13.45 24.55
N GLU A 168 2.93 12.37 24.69
CA GLU A 168 4.08 12.33 25.62
C GLU A 168 5.44 12.28 24.93
N LYS A 169 5.61 12.95 23.77
CA LYS A 169 6.95 13.31 23.24
C LYS A 169 6.86 14.46 22.22
N ALA A 170 6.12 15.50 22.54
CA ALA A 170 5.83 16.59 21.63
C ALA A 170 6.69 17.83 21.87
N ASP A 171 8.03 17.69 21.67
CA ASP A 171 8.91 18.86 21.56
C ASP A 171 9.88 18.77 20.38
N LYS A 172 9.64 17.86 19.41
CA LYS A 172 10.56 17.66 18.30
C LYS A 172 9.89 17.92 16.96
N LEU A 173 10.54 18.75 16.14
CA LEU A 173 10.10 19.09 14.79
C LEU A 173 10.85 18.25 13.74
N THR A 174 10.20 17.93 12.62
CA THR A 174 10.92 17.38 11.46
C THR A 174 11.90 18.41 10.91
N THR A 175 12.99 17.96 10.27
CA THR A 175 13.99 18.86 9.66
C THR A 175 13.34 19.93 8.77
N SER A 176 12.29 19.58 8.01
CA SER A 176 11.57 20.54 7.15
C SER A 176 10.78 21.58 7.95
N LYS A 177 10.09 21.18 9.03
CA LYS A 177 9.35 22.10 9.89
C LYS A 177 10.29 23.01 10.68
N LEU A 178 11.41 22.47 11.13
CA LEU A 178 12.46 23.25 11.81
C LEU A 178 13.09 24.27 10.85
N ALA A 179 13.40 23.88 9.62
CA ALA A 179 13.91 24.79 8.58
C ALA A 179 12.92 25.93 8.32
N GLN A 180 11.64 25.62 8.15
CA GLN A 180 10.59 26.63 7.95
C GLN A 180 10.51 27.62 9.13
N LYS A 181 10.60 27.12 10.37
CA LYS A 181 10.56 27.95 11.58
C LYS A 181 11.79 28.88 11.68
N LEU A 182 12.96 28.42 11.21
CA LEU A 182 14.22 29.19 11.18
C LEU A 182 14.34 30.08 9.92
N GLY A 183 13.33 30.08 9.02
CA GLY A 183 13.40 30.85 7.77
C GLY A 183 14.44 30.32 6.77
N LEU A 184 14.82 29.07 6.89
CA LEU A 184 15.82 28.40 6.04
C LEU A 184 15.17 27.40 5.07
N ARG A 185 15.85 27.11 3.95
CA ARG A 185 15.49 25.95 3.13
C ARG A 185 15.97 24.68 3.84
N THR A 186 15.24 23.57 3.64
CA THR A 186 15.59 22.27 4.25
C THR A 186 17.02 21.82 3.91
N ALA A 187 17.49 22.08 2.69
CA ALA A 187 18.86 21.77 2.27
C ALA A 187 19.89 22.56 3.08
N ASP A 188 19.69 23.87 3.24
CA ASP A 188 20.60 24.75 3.99
C ASP A 188 20.66 24.34 5.48
N LEU A 189 19.55 23.88 6.05
CA LEU A 189 19.52 23.33 7.40
C LEU A 189 20.27 22.00 7.52
N LEU A 190 20.11 21.11 6.56
CA LEU A 190 20.87 19.84 6.52
C LEU A 190 22.36 20.08 6.44
N ASP A 191 22.81 21.02 5.60
CA ASP A 191 24.23 21.39 5.50
C ASP A 191 24.76 21.96 6.82
N ARG A 192 24.00 22.81 7.54
CA ARG A 192 24.35 23.28 8.87
C ARG A 192 24.44 22.16 9.90
N LEU A 193 23.49 21.21 9.88
CA LEU A 193 23.52 20.06 10.77
C LEU A 193 24.74 19.15 10.52
N VAL A 194 25.16 19.03 9.26
CA VAL A 194 26.39 18.30 8.88
C VAL A 194 27.63 19.08 9.35
N THR A 195 27.70 20.38 9.08
CA THR A 195 28.81 21.26 9.51
C THR A 195 28.94 21.30 11.03
N GLY A 196 27.80 21.30 11.75
CA GLY A 196 27.75 21.25 13.22
C GLY A 196 28.09 19.86 13.79
N GLY A 197 28.30 18.84 12.93
CA GLY A 197 28.61 17.48 13.32
C GLY A 197 27.44 16.72 13.93
N LEU A 198 26.21 17.19 13.77
CA LEU A 198 24.98 16.53 14.23
C LEU A 198 24.49 15.48 13.24
N LEU A 199 24.79 15.68 11.95
CA LEU A 199 24.62 14.71 10.87
C LEU A 199 25.96 14.47 10.20
N GLU A 200 26.09 13.33 9.52
CA GLU A 200 27.17 13.03 8.58
C GLU A 200 26.59 12.61 7.24
N LEU A 201 27.29 12.97 6.17
CA LEU A 201 26.94 12.58 4.80
C LEU A 201 27.82 11.41 4.38
N ARG A 202 27.20 10.24 4.11
CA ARG A 202 27.88 9.05 3.55
C ARG A 202 27.10 8.56 2.33
N ASP A 203 27.77 8.36 1.23
CA ASP A 203 27.17 7.86 -0.03
C ASP A 203 25.90 8.63 -0.46
N GLY A 204 25.91 9.97 -0.26
CA GLY A 204 24.78 10.82 -0.61
C GLY A 204 23.58 10.74 0.37
N LYS A 205 23.73 10.04 1.51
CA LYS A 205 22.69 9.92 2.54
C LYS A 205 23.15 10.50 3.85
N HIS A 206 22.21 11.15 4.55
CA HIS A 206 22.47 11.71 5.88
C HIS A 206 22.27 10.66 6.96
N TYR A 207 23.17 10.62 7.93
CA TYR A 207 23.12 9.77 9.11
C TYR A 207 23.29 10.62 10.37
N ILE A 208 22.54 10.28 11.43
CA ILE A 208 22.67 10.96 12.70
C ILE A 208 23.92 10.49 13.44
N THR A 209 24.69 11.44 13.93
CA THR A 209 25.92 11.16 14.69
C THR A 209 25.61 10.92 16.18
N ALA A 210 26.61 10.48 16.97
CA ALA A 210 26.49 10.42 18.43
C ALA A 210 26.13 11.78 19.01
N LYS A 211 26.81 12.85 18.56
CA LYS A 211 26.56 14.26 18.95
C LYS A 211 25.14 14.69 18.58
N GLY A 212 24.62 14.25 17.41
CA GLY A 212 23.25 14.54 16.99
C GLY A 212 22.20 13.88 17.89
N LYS A 213 22.47 12.68 18.36
CA LYS A 213 21.59 11.98 19.33
C LYS A 213 21.63 12.63 20.70
N GLU A 214 22.80 13.04 21.19
CA GLU A 214 22.98 13.79 22.45
C GLU A 214 22.28 15.14 22.40
N ALA A 215 22.26 15.81 21.25
CA ALA A 215 21.49 17.03 21.01
C ALA A 215 19.98 16.80 20.91
N GLY A 216 19.50 15.59 21.17
CA GLY A 216 18.10 15.23 21.16
C GLY A 216 17.53 14.88 19.77
N GLY A 217 18.38 14.77 18.75
CA GLY A 217 17.99 14.33 17.42
C GLY A 217 17.55 12.88 17.39
N GLU A 218 16.53 12.56 16.61
CA GLU A 218 16.04 11.20 16.40
C GLU A 218 15.94 10.91 14.90
N PHE A 219 16.37 9.72 14.51
CA PHE A 219 16.11 9.18 13.18
C PHE A 219 14.81 8.39 13.19
N ARG A 220 13.95 8.66 12.22
CA ARG A 220 12.72 7.88 12.01
C ARG A 220 12.54 7.54 10.54
N MET A 221 11.87 6.44 10.29
CA MET A 221 11.46 6.01 8.96
C MET A 221 9.96 6.25 8.83
N SER A 222 9.58 7.09 7.87
CA SER A 222 8.18 7.22 7.50
C SER A 222 7.89 6.29 6.33
N PRO A 223 6.83 5.49 6.39
CA PRO A 223 6.39 4.71 5.24
C PRO A 223 6.06 5.58 4.03
N LYS A 224 5.62 6.82 4.24
CA LYS A 224 5.18 7.75 3.19
C LYS A 224 6.28 8.66 2.64
N PHE A 225 7.23 9.07 3.49
CA PHE A 225 8.22 10.10 3.13
C PHE A 225 9.67 9.60 3.21
N GLY A 226 9.85 8.30 3.47
CA GLY A 226 11.19 7.72 3.65
C GLY A 226 11.85 8.13 4.98
N PRO A 227 13.20 8.09 5.04
CA PRO A 227 13.96 8.43 6.24
C PRO A 227 13.89 9.93 6.54
N TYR A 228 13.67 10.30 7.81
CA TYR A 228 13.66 11.69 8.26
C TYR A 228 14.20 11.81 9.68
N PHE A 229 14.57 13.05 10.06
CA PHE A 229 15.09 13.36 11.38
C PHE A 229 14.11 14.25 12.13
N LEU A 230 14.02 14.04 13.43
CA LEU A 230 13.33 14.89 14.39
C LEU A 230 14.35 15.61 15.26
N TRP A 231 14.13 16.88 15.49
CA TRP A 231 15.01 17.76 16.27
C TRP A 231 14.20 18.51 17.31
N PRO A 232 14.73 18.70 18.54
CA PRO A 232 14.14 19.64 19.47
C PRO A 232 14.23 21.06 18.89
N GLU A 233 13.29 21.92 19.24
CA GLU A 233 13.30 23.32 18.80
C GLU A 233 14.57 24.09 19.26
N SER A 234 15.15 23.65 20.38
CA SER A 234 16.34 24.24 21.00
C SER A 234 17.66 23.68 20.44
N VAL A 235 17.62 22.89 19.33
CA VAL A 235 18.86 22.36 18.77
C VAL A 235 19.79 23.52 18.40
N GLY A 236 20.97 23.56 19.03
CA GLY A 236 22.02 24.55 18.74
C GLY A 236 22.62 24.27 17.35
N LEU A 237 22.50 25.25 16.44
CA LEU A 237 23.01 25.22 15.06
C LEU A 237 24.21 26.13 14.95
#